data_1c3eccc1968f173d4aca32621955390c
#
_entry.id   1c3eccc1968f173d4aca32621955390c
#
_cell.length_a   1.000
_cell.length_b   1.000
_cell.length_c   1.000
_cell.angle_alpha   90.00
_cell.angle_beta   90.00
_cell.angle_gamma   90.00
#
_symmetry.space_group_name_H-M   'P 1'
#
loop_
_entity.id
_entity.type
_entity.pdbx_description
1 polymer ?
#
loop_
_entity_poly.entity_id
_entity_poly.type
_entity_poly.pdbx_seq_one_letter_code
_entity_poly.pdbx_strand_id
1 'polypeptide(L)'
;LIAEALGGSVERATEGWNVGIHAATLKKNTVLFGSAEQEFNLIYNHQDQVVKIPRESKLLASSRTCTVAMLAIENHILSFQGHIEFDVAYAKDLLQMRRSILGEDKYLKACKTLDVIPQDLKVIDWILNFIKKD
;
A
#
# COMPACT_ATOMS: atom_id res chain seq x y z
N LEU A 1 10.14 7.43 -3.06
CA LEU A 1 10.69 8.78 -2.85
C LEU A 1 10.90 9.10 -1.37
N ILE A 2 9.84 9.10 -0.52
CA ILE A 2 9.96 9.47 0.92
C ILE A 2 10.98 8.60 1.65
N ALA A 3 10.91 7.27 1.48
CA ALA A 3 11.83 6.36 2.14
C ALA A 3 13.29 6.61 1.77
N GLU A 4 13.60 6.82 0.48
CA GLU A 4 14.96 7.13 0.02
C GLU A 4 15.45 8.49 0.50
N ALA A 5 14.60 9.51 0.42
CA ALA A 5 14.94 10.86 0.87
C ALA A 5 15.34 10.91 2.35
N LEU A 6 14.83 9.98 3.16
CA LEU A 6 15.06 9.91 4.61
C LEU A 6 15.98 8.74 5.03
N GLY A 7 16.77 8.20 4.10
CA GLY A 7 17.84 7.22 4.38
C GLY A 7 17.37 5.76 4.42
N GLY A 8 16.18 5.47 3.92
CA GLY A 8 15.73 4.13 3.58
C GLY A 8 16.26 3.69 2.20
N SER A 9 15.72 2.60 1.67
CA SER A 9 16.01 2.17 0.30
C SER A 9 14.77 1.60 -0.39
N VAL A 10 14.73 1.78 -1.70
CA VAL A 10 13.68 1.29 -2.60
C VAL A 10 14.34 0.43 -3.67
N GLU A 11 13.77 -0.73 -3.94
CA GLU A 11 14.26 -1.64 -4.95
C GLU A 11 13.09 -2.20 -5.77
N ARG A 12 13.40 -2.66 -6.96
CA ARG A 12 12.44 -3.39 -7.78
C ARG A 12 12.07 -4.69 -7.09
N ALA A 13 10.76 -4.95 -6.93
CA ALA A 13 10.28 -6.20 -6.35
C ALA A 13 10.72 -7.40 -7.19
N THR A 14 11.21 -8.45 -6.54
CA THR A 14 11.62 -9.70 -7.20
C THR A 14 10.48 -10.36 -7.97
N GLU A 15 9.26 -10.25 -7.44
CA GLU A 15 8.02 -10.73 -8.07
C GLU A 15 7.52 -9.82 -9.21
N GLY A 16 8.23 -8.71 -9.48
CA GLY A 16 7.85 -7.74 -10.48
C GLY A 16 6.66 -6.87 -10.07
N TRP A 17 5.76 -6.62 -10.99
CA TRP A 17 4.59 -5.78 -10.77
C TRP A 17 3.65 -6.33 -9.70
N ASN A 18 3.33 -5.49 -8.71
CA ASN A 18 2.25 -5.68 -7.74
C ASN A 18 1.06 -4.82 -8.18
N VAL A 19 0.01 -5.46 -8.68
CA VAL A 19 -1.15 -4.82 -9.30
C VAL A 19 -2.45 -5.46 -8.81
N GLY A 20 -3.52 -4.67 -8.77
CA GLY A 20 -4.83 -5.12 -8.31
C GLY A 20 -5.12 -4.72 -6.86
N ILE A 21 -6.16 -5.30 -6.26
CA ILE A 21 -6.55 -5.04 -4.87
C ILE A 21 -5.98 -6.12 -3.98
N HIS A 22 -5.24 -5.71 -2.96
CA HIS A 22 -4.62 -6.62 -1.99
C HIS A 22 -4.86 -6.16 -0.56
N ALA A 23 -5.02 -7.14 0.32
CA ALA A 23 -5.10 -6.90 1.75
C ALA A 23 -3.72 -6.59 2.35
N ALA A 24 -3.68 -5.64 3.25
CA ALA A 24 -2.58 -5.39 4.16
C ALA A 24 -3.08 -5.52 5.61
N THR A 25 -2.21 -5.95 6.51
CA THR A 25 -2.53 -6.14 7.93
C THR A 25 -1.76 -5.15 8.77
N LEU A 26 -2.45 -4.42 9.65
CA LEU A 26 -1.84 -3.54 10.63
C LEU A 26 -0.98 -4.33 11.63
N LYS A 27 0.14 -3.76 12.03
CA LYS A 27 0.99 -4.32 13.09
C LYS A 27 0.36 -4.12 14.47
N LYS A 28 0.53 -5.11 15.36
CA LYS A 28 -0.09 -5.18 16.71
C LYS A 28 0.08 -3.92 17.59
N ASN A 29 1.14 -3.17 17.40
CA ASN A 29 1.44 -1.98 18.19
C ASN A 29 0.99 -0.67 17.56
N THR A 30 0.10 -0.74 16.57
CA THR A 30 -0.41 0.43 15.87
C THR A 30 -1.62 1.02 16.59
N VAL A 31 -1.41 1.50 17.83
CA VAL A 31 -2.47 2.08 18.72
C VAL A 31 -3.21 3.28 18.10
N LEU A 32 -2.67 3.84 17.01
CA LEU A 32 -3.21 5.02 16.33
C LEU A 32 -4.58 4.79 15.68
N PHE A 33 -4.94 3.54 15.40
CA PHE A 33 -6.03 3.22 14.47
C PHE A 33 -7.10 2.28 15.08
N GLY A 34 -7.14 2.16 16.41
CA GLY A 34 -8.09 1.28 17.08
C GLY A 34 -7.55 -0.13 17.35
N SER A 35 -8.43 -1.12 17.43
CA SER A 35 -8.09 -2.49 17.83
C SER A 35 -7.03 -3.16 16.95
N ALA A 36 -6.20 -3.98 17.57
CA ALA A 36 -5.13 -4.75 16.94
C ALA A 36 -5.63 -5.63 15.77
N GLU A 37 -4.74 -5.86 14.81
CA GLU A 37 -4.93 -6.79 13.68
C GLU A 37 -6.14 -6.47 12.80
N GLN A 38 -6.15 -5.30 12.19
CA GLN A 38 -7.13 -4.97 11.16
C GLN A 38 -6.52 -5.19 9.78
N GLU A 39 -7.19 -5.97 8.96
CA GLU A 39 -6.93 -6.01 7.53
C GLU A 39 -7.66 -4.87 6.82
N PHE A 40 -7.04 -4.38 5.76
CA PHE A 40 -7.62 -3.39 4.87
C PHE A 40 -7.15 -3.60 3.45
N ASN A 41 -8.03 -3.35 2.50
CA ASN A 41 -7.77 -3.55 1.09
C ASN A 41 -7.50 -2.21 0.40
N LEU A 42 -6.39 -2.12 -0.33
CA LEU A 42 -6.07 -0.98 -1.19
C LEU A 42 -5.74 -1.46 -2.60
N ILE A 43 -5.82 -0.53 -3.55
CA ILE A 43 -5.37 -0.73 -4.92
C ILE A 43 -3.86 -0.58 -4.96
N TYR A 44 -3.16 -1.54 -5.53
CA TYR A 44 -1.71 -1.51 -5.76
C TYR A 44 -1.42 -1.42 -7.25
N ASN A 45 -0.38 -0.67 -7.59
CA ASN A 45 0.07 -0.50 -8.96
C ASN A 45 1.51 -0.02 -9.00
N HIS A 46 2.43 -0.87 -8.51
CA HIS A 46 3.84 -0.54 -8.40
C HIS A 46 4.72 -1.74 -8.77
N GLN A 47 5.98 -1.45 -9.10
CA GLN A 47 7.03 -2.43 -9.30
C GLN A 47 8.15 -2.23 -8.29
N ASP A 48 8.42 -0.98 -7.92
CA ASP A 48 9.42 -0.62 -6.93
C ASP A 48 8.76 -0.54 -5.55
N GLN A 49 9.44 -1.06 -4.53
CA GLN A 49 8.92 -1.07 -3.16
C GLN A 49 10.02 -0.79 -2.14
N VAL A 50 9.62 -0.28 -0.99
CA VAL A 50 10.54 -0.03 0.12
C VAL A 50 11.04 -1.37 0.66
N VAL A 51 12.36 -1.56 0.67
CA VAL A 51 13.03 -2.73 1.24
C VAL A 51 13.73 -2.43 2.55
N LYS A 52 14.08 -1.16 2.78
CA LYS A 52 14.63 -0.68 4.04
C LYS A 52 13.91 0.61 4.44
N ILE A 53 13.28 0.58 5.61
CA ILE A 53 12.60 1.76 6.14
C ILE A 53 13.60 2.78 6.71
N PRO A 54 13.30 4.09 6.70
CA PRO A 54 14.11 5.11 7.35
C PRO A 54 14.31 4.83 8.84
N ARG A 55 15.41 5.33 9.42
CA ARG A 55 15.81 5.02 10.81
C ARG A 55 14.76 5.38 11.84
N GLU A 56 14.06 6.52 11.67
CA GLU A 56 13.07 7.04 12.63
C GLU A 56 11.64 6.72 12.23
N SER A 57 11.48 5.69 11.39
CA SER A 57 10.17 5.25 10.92
C SER A 57 9.66 4.04 11.69
N LYS A 58 8.33 3.89 11.70
CA LYS A 58 7.63 2.73 12.23
C LYS A 58 6.88 2.03 11.11
N LEU A 59 7.10 0.72 10.97
CA LEU A 59 6.29 -0.11 10.08
C LEU A 59 4.90 -0.28 10.70
N LEU A 60 3.88 0.20 10.01
CA LEU A 60 2.49 0.17 10.50
C LEU A 60 1.67 -0.95 9.88
N ALA A 61 1.95 -1.31 8.62
CA ALA A 61 1.27 -2.43 7.95
C ALA A 61 2.18 -3.15 6.97
N SER A 62 1.87 -4.42 6.76
CA SER A 62 2.51 -5.29 5.75
C SER A 62 1.46 -6.08 4.99
N SER A 63 1.77 -6.47 3.77
CA SER A 63 0.99 -7.44 3.01
C SER A 63 1.88 -8.59 2.53
N ARG A 64 1.26 -9.62 1.98
CA ARG A 64 1.99 -10.75 1.38
C ARG A 64 2.85 -10.31 0.19
N THR A 65 2.39 -9.32 -0.56
CA THR A 65 3.04 -8.82 -1.79
C THR A 65 3.85 -7.54 -1.57
N CYS A 66 3.74 -6.91 -0.39
CA CYS A 66 4.43 -5.68 -0.05
C CYS A 66 4.75 -5.63 1.44
N THR A 67 6.01 -5.86 1.78
CA THR A 67 6.49 -5.91 3.18
C THR A 67 6.28 -4.59 3.91
N VAL A 68 6.45 -3.46 3.21
CA VAL A 68 6.23 -2.12 3.75
C VAL A 68 5.00 -1.51 3.08
N ALA A 69 3.81 -1.94 3.50
CA ALA A 69 2.56 -1.45 2.95
C ALA A 69 2.17 -0.07 3.51
N MET A 70 2.55 0.21 4.75
CA MET A 70 2.29 1.48 5.43
C MET A 70 3.39 1.75 6.45
N LEU A 71 3.90 2.97 6.48
CA LEU A 71 4.87 3.42 7.47
C LEU A 71 4.54 4.83 7.98
N ALA A 72 4.95 5.12 9.21
CA ALA A 72 4.97 6.47 9.75
C ALA A 72 6.41 6.87 10.07
N ILE A 73 6.72 8.15 9.90
CA ILE A 73 7.98 8.75 10.31
C ILE A 73 7.64 9.83 11.32
N GLU A 74 8.08 9.62 12.54
CA GLU A 74 7.70 10.45 13.69
C GLU A 74 6.18 10.65 13.78
N ASN A 75 5.72 11.90 13.94
CA ASN A 75 4.30 12.25 14.08
C ASN A 75 3.73 13.02 12.89
N HIS A 76 4.48 13.18 11.80
CA HIS A 76 4.13 14.12 10.73
C HIS A 76 4.18 13.53 9.32
N ILE A 77 4.70 12.32 9.12
CA ILE A 77 4.65 11.64 7.82
C ILE A 77 3.95 10.30 7.96
N LEU A 78 2.90 10.11 7.18
CA LEU A 78 2.22 8.84 7.00
C LEU A 78 2.28 8.46 5.52
N SER A 79 2.78 7.27 5.22
CA SER A 79 3.03 6.83 3.85
C SER A 79 2.39 5.46 3.60
N PHE A 80 1.85 5.30 2.40
CA PHE A 80 1.22 4.08 1.91
C PHE A 80 1.89 3.65 0.59
N GLN A 81 2.01 2.36 0.38
CA GLN A 81 2.40 1.80 -0.91
C GLN A 81 1.18 1.60 -1.82
N GLY A 82 0.04 1.26 -1.25
CA GLY A 82 -1.23 1.20 -1.97
C GLY A 82 -1.84 2.59 -2.17
N HIS A 83 -2.72 2.69 -3.16
CA HIS A 83 -3.39 3.91 -3.57
C HIS A 83 -4.77 4.02 -2.91
N ILE A 84 -5.02 5.11 -2.21
CA ILE A 84 -6.32 5.46 -1.64
C ILE A 84 -7.12 6.40 -2.56
N GLU A 85 -6.43 7.01 -3.52
CA GLU A 85 -6.99 7.95 -4.49
C GLU A 85 -7.50 7.29 -5.78
N PHE A 86 -7.22 5.99 -5.97
CA PHE A 86 -7.68 5.25 -7.14
C PHE A 86 -9.05 4.63 -6.89
N ASP A 87 -9.92 4.73 -7.87
CA ASP A 87 -11.12 3.91 -7.95
C ASP A 87 -10.89 2.63 -8.78
N VAL A 88 -11.84 1.72 -8.72
CA VAL A 88 -11.76 0.43 -9.42
C VAL A 88 -11.79 0.61 -10.95
N ALA A 89 -12.50 1.62 -11.47
CA ALA A 89 -12.57 1.89 -12.89
C ALA A 89 -11.20 2.34 -13.42
N TYR A 90 -10.56 3.27 -12.72
CA TYR A 90 -9.19 3.71 -13.04
C TYR A 90 -8.17 2.57 -12.94
N ALA A 91 -8.26 1.75 -11.90
CA ALA A 91 -7.40 0.58 -11.74
C ALA A 91 -7.54 -0.40 -12.92
N LYS A 92 -8.76 -0.63 -13.40
CA LYS A 92 -9.05 -1.47 -14.58
C LYS A 92 -8.41 -0.91 -15.84
N ASP A 93 -8.52 0.39 -16.07
CA ASP A 93 -7.91 1.05 -17.22
C ASP A 93 -6.37 0.94 -17.18
N LEU A 94 -5.76 1.16 -16.01
CA LEU A 94 -4.32 0.97 -15.85
C LEU A 94 -3.87 -0.47 -16.12
N LEU A 95 -4.61 -1.47 -15.64
CA LEU A 95 -4.34 -2.87 -15.93
C LEU A 95 -4.41 -3.17 -17.43
N GLN A 96 -5.42 -2.64 -18.10
CA GLN A 96 -5.58 -2.80 -19.55
C GLN A 96 -4.41 -2.17 -20.31
N MET A 97 -4.02 -0.95 -19.95
CA MET A 97 -2.87 -0.26 -20.56
C MET A 97 -1.56 -1.02 -20.38
N ARG A 98 -1.39 -1.71 -19.25
CA ARG A 98 -0.18 -2.45 -18.91
C ARG A 98 -0.23 -3.94 -19.24
N ARG A 99 -1.29 -4.42 -19.87
CA ARG A 99 -1.51 -5.85 -20.15
C ARG A 99 -0.32 -6.51 -20.84
N SER A 100 0.27 -5.85 -21.85
CA SER A 100 1.45 -6.35 -22.57
C SER A 100 2.70 -6.44 -21.71
N ILE A 101 2.86 -5.53 -20.73
CA ILE A 101 4.00 -5.47 -19.80
C ILE A 101 3.82 -6.49 -18.68
N LEU A 102 2.59 -6.67 -18.21
CA LEU A 102 2.25 -7.58 -17.12
C LEU A 102 2.31 -9.06 -17.57
N GLY A 103 1.97 -9.31 -18.83
CA GLY A 103 1.68 -10.64 -19.34
C GLY A 103 0.26 -11.09 -18.96
N GLU A 104 -0.27 -12.02 -19.74
CA GLU A 104 -1.68 -12.42 -19.65
C GLU A 104 -2.06 -13.00 -18.28
N ASP A 105 -1.24 -13.88 -17.73
CA ASP A 105 -1.51 -14.51 -16.43
C ASP A 105 -1.61 -13.52 -15.28
N LYS A 106 -0.68 -12.56 -15.20
CA LYS A 106 -0.67 -11.55 -14.15
C LYS A 106 -1.83 -10.57 -14.33
N TYR A 107 -2.11 -10.17 -15.57
CA TYR A 107 -3.24 -9.33 -15.92
C TYR A 107 -4.57 -9.95 -15.46
N LEU A 108 -4.84 -11.21 -15.83
CA LEU A 108 -6.07 -11.91 -15.46
C LEU A 108 -6.21 -12.11 -13.94
N LYS A 109 -5.10 -12.44 -13.26
CA LYS A 109 -5.08 -12.54 -11.79
C LYS A 109 -5.41 -11.20 -11.13
N ALA A 110 -4.82 -10.11 -11.62
CA ALA A 110 -5.10 -8.77 -11.10
C ALA A 110 -6.56 -8.34 -11.34
N CYS A 111 -7.10 -8.60 -12.52
CA CYS A 111 -8.50 -8.31 -12.83
C CYS A 111 -9.47 -9.01 -11.85
N LYS A 112 -9.21 -10.25 -11.47
CA LYS A 112 -10.04 -10.98 -10.50
C LYS A 112 -10.05 -10.33 -9.12
N THR A 113 -9.01 -9.57 -8.74
CA THR A 113 -8.97 -8.87 -7.45
C THR A 113 -9.87 -7.64 -7.43
N LEU A 114 -10.26 -7.10 -8.59
CA LEU A 114 -11.07 -5.88 -8.68
C LEU A 114 -12.52 -6.07 -8.20
N ASP A 115 -12.95 -7.30 -7.95
CA ASP A 115 -14.24 -7.61 -7.32
C ASP A 115 -14.21 -7.34 -5.79
N VAL A 116 -13.02 -7.18 -5.21
CA VAL A 116 -12.85 -6.81 -3.80
C VAL A 116 -13.08 -5.31 -3.64
N ILE A 117 -13.81 -4.93 -2.59
CA ILE A 117 -14.07 -3.51 -2.31
C ILE A 117 -12.85 -2.90 -1.62
N PRO A 118 -12.24 -1.83 -2.18
CA PRO A 118 -11.19 -1.07 -1.48
C PRO A 118 -11.75 -0.42 -0.21
N GLN A 119 -10.91 -0.30 0.81
CA GLN A 119 -11.29 0.31 2.10
C GLN A 119 -10.64 1.68 2.29
N ASP A 120 -10.67 2.49 1.24
CA ASP A 120 -10.16 3.85 1.19
C ASP A 120 -10.75 4.75 2.27
N LEU A 121 -12.07 4.73 2.50
CA LEU A 121 -12.72 5.53 3.56
C LEU A 121 -12.18 5.21 4.96
N LYS A 122 -11.95 3.93 5.26
CA LYS A 122 -11.35 3.51 6.53
C LYS A 122 -9.93 4.08 6.70
N VAL A 123 -9.16 4.07 5.62
CA VAL A 123 -7.79 4.61 5.62
C VAL A 123 -7.80 6.13 5.72
N ILE A 124 -8.76 6.80 5.10
CA ILE A 124 -8.96 8.25 5.23
C ILE A 124 -9.23 8.62 6.69
N ASP A 125 -10.07 7.88 7.41
CA ASP A 125 -10.31 8.12 8.85
C ASP A 125 -9.02 7.99 9.67
N TRP A 126 -8.16 7.03 9.33
CA TRP A 126 -6.84 6.90 9.98
C TRP A 126 -5.93 8.09 9.69
N ILE A 127 -5.92 8.58 8.46
CA ILE A 127 -5.15 9.79 8.09
C ILE A 127 -5.64 11.00 8.87
N LEU A 128 -6.96 11.19 8.95
CA LEU A 128 -7.55 12.28 9.73
C LEU A 128 -7.21 12.20 11.22
N ASN A 129 -7.22 11.00 11.78
CA ASN A 129 -6.80 10.77 13.17
C ASN A 129 -5.30 11.01 13.38
N PHE A 130 -4.47 10.67 12.39
CA PHE A 130 -3.04 10.94 12.44
C PHE A 130 -2.73 12.46 12.44
N ILE A 131 -3.43 13.21 11.60
CA ILE A 131 -3.27 14.67 11.49
C ILE A 131 -3.77 15.40 12.75
N LYS A 132 -4.81 14.89 13.41
CA LYS A 132 -5.41 15.50 14.62
C LYS A 132 -4.66 15.23 15.91
N LYS A 133 -3.57 14.46 15.86
CA LYS A 133 -2.73 14.17 17.02
C LYS A 133 -1.73 15.31 17.26
N ASP A 134 -2.21 16.40 17.78
CA ASP A 134 -1.40 17.42 18.45
C ASP A 134 -1.46 17.23 19.97
#